data_65aadaa437822faa2d49eb6aedd528cb
#
_entry.id   65aadaa437822faa2d49eb6aedd528cb
#
_cell.length_a   1.000
_cell.length_b   1.000
_cell.length_c   1.000
_cell.angle_alpha   90.00
_cell.angle_beta   90.00
_cell.angle_gamma   90.00
#
_symmetry.space_group_name_H-M   'P 1'
#
loop_
_entity.id
_entity.type
_entity.pdbx_description
1 polymer ?
#
loop_
_entity_poly.entity_id
_entity_poly.type
_entity_poly.pdbx_seq_one_letter_code
_entity_poly.pdbx_strand_id
1 'polypeptide(L)'
;MQAFHYQALPIDVHFGVGHLQKIQEILRPYAYQRILIITTAGQQAAGERLLAQIQDMAVAVYPHAVMHVPKEVADQAIQDVQRLGVDCCLALGGGSAIGLAKAIALETHLPIIAIPTTYAGSEMTAVYGITENQLKTTGKAAQVLPKVVIYDPELTLNLPTEISACSGMNAMAHAVEALYAQDKNPIVSLMALEAITQLAQALPEIVQAPHNMQAREHALYGAWLAGVCLGSVGMAIHHKICHSLGGRYQLPHAQTHAIVLAYSVYYNRHADIAAMNQLAAALNVSDREQLG
;
A
#
# COMPACT_ATOMS: atom_id res chain seq x y z
N MET A 1 30.63 7.13 5.92
CA MET A 1 29.30 6.50 5.82
C MET A 1 29.12 5.59 7.02
N GLN A 2 28.00 5.67 7.74
CA GLN A 2 27.73 4.78 8.86
C GLN A 2 27.47 3.36 8.32
N ALA A 3 27.88 2.32 9.06
CA ALA A 3 27.59 0.94 8.66
C ALA A 3 26.08 0.68 8.70
N PHE A 4 25.57 -0.06 7.72
CA PHE A 4 24.14 -0.41 7.60
C PHE A 4 23.96 -1.81 7.06
N HIS A 5 22.79 -2.39 7.28
CA HIS A 5 22.31 -3.60 6.63
C HIS A 5 21.09 -3.24 5.77
N TYR A 6 21.03 -3.77 4.54
CA TYR A 6 19.88 -3.64 3.66
C TYR A 6 19.54 -4.99 3.06
N GLN A 7 18.27 -5.36 3.11
CA GLN A 7 17.73 -6.53 2.45
C GLN A 7 16.55 -6.10 1.57
N ALA A 8 16.65 -6.34 0.28
CA ALA A 8 15.56 -6.06 -0.64
C ALA A 8 14.35 -6.98 -0.35
N LEU A 9 13.15 -6.45 -0.53
CA LEU A 9 11.93 -7.26 -0.44
C LEU A 9 11.87 -8.26 -1.61
N PRO A 10 11.61 -9.55 -1.35
CA PRO A 10 11.54 -10.58 -2.40
C PRO A 10 10.17 -10.54 -3.11
N ILE A 11 9.85 -9.43 -3.74
CA ILE A 11 8.60 -9.18 -4.46
C ILE A 11 8.92 -8.98 -5.93
N ASP A 12 8.21 -9.66 -6.81
CA ASP A 12 8.23 -9.39 -8.24
C ASP A 12 7.24 -8.25 -8.55
N VAL A 13 7.75 -7.14 -9.09
CA VAL A 13 6.97 -5.92 -9.32
C VAL A 13 6.87 -5.63 -10.80
N HIS A 14 5.65 -5.55 -11.31
CA HIS A 14 5.32 -5.15 -12.66
C HIS A 14 4.64 -3.78 -12.61
N PHE A 15 5.21 -2.79 -13.30
CA PHE A 15 4.73 -1.41 -13.28
C PHE A 15 4.53 -0.87 -14.70
N GLY A 16 3.38 -0.28 -14.98
CA GLY A 16 3.13 0.46 -16.21
C GLY A 16 1.65 0.50 -16.60
N VAL A 17 1.32 1.47 -17.44
CA VAL A 17 -0.02 1.65 -18.01
C VAL A 17 -0.40 0.42 -18.84
N GLY A 18 -1.59 -0.13 -18.62
CA GLY A 18 -2.10 -1.30 -19.33
C GLY A 18 -1.47 -2.64 -18.90
N HIS A 19 -0.71 -2.68 -17.80
CA HIS A 19 -0.08 -3.92 -17.32
C HIS A 19 -1.09 -4.97 -16.88
N LEU A 20 -2.29 -4.56 -16.44
CA LEU A 20 -3.37 -5.52 -16.14
C LEU A 20 -3.76 -6.35 -17.36
N GLN A 21 -3.66 -5.81 -18.57
CA GLN A 21 -3.98 -6.54 -19.80
C GLN A 21 -2.99 -7.70 -20.06
N LYS A 22 -1.77 -7.63 -19.48
CA LYS A 22 -0.72 -8.66 -19.60
C LYS A 22 -0.73 -9.68 -18.46
N ILE A 23 -1.75 -9.66 -17.61
CA ILE A 23 -1.77 -10.46 -16.37
C ILE A 23 -1.56 -11.95 -16.60
N GLN A 24 -2.11 -12.53 -17.67
CA GLN A 24 -1.88 -13.94 -18.01
C GLN A 24 -0.41 -14.25 -18.27
N GLU A 25 0.28 -13.35 -18.98
CA GLU A 25 1.72 -13.50 -19.27
C GLU A 25 2.54 -13.37 -17.98
N ILE A 26 2.20 -12.38 -17.13
CA ILE A 26 2.84 -12.13 -15.85
C ILE A 26 2.68 -13.32 -14.91
N LEU A 27 1.50 -13.94 -14.86
CA LEU A 27 1.21 -15.02 -13.92
C LEU A 27 1.61 -16.41 -14.41
N ARG A 28 1.84 -16.59 -15.72
CA ARG A 28 2.23 -17.88 -16.31
C ARG A 28 3.41 -18.58 -15.63
N PRO A 29 4.50 -17.88 -15.23
CA PRO A 29 5.64 -18.52 -14.57
C PRO A 29 5.31 -19.11 -13.19
N TYR A 30 4.26 -18.66 -12.53
CA TYR A 30 3.89 -19.10 -11.18
C TYR A 30 3.00 -20.34 -11.21
N ALA A 31 2.43 -20.71 -12.36
CA ALA A 31 1.63 -21.90 -12.58
C ALA A 31 0.42 -22.07 -11.64
N TYR A 32 -0.15 -20.96 -11.12
CA TYR A 32 -1.39 -20.97 -10.34
C TYR A 32 -2.57 -21.40 -11.24
N GLN A 33 -3.46 -22.22 -10.69
CA GLN A 33 -4.59 -22.78 -11.42
C GLN A 33 -5.94 -22.49 -10.76
N ARG A 34 -5.94 -22.04 -9.52
CA ARG A 34 -7.16 -21.85 -8.72
C ARG A 34 -7.10 -20.54 -7.92
N ILE A 35 -6.91 -19.43 -8.65
CA ILE A 35 -6.81 -18.09 -8.06
C ILE A 35 -8.18 -17.63 -7.56
N LEU A 36 -8.25 -17.13 -6.31
CA LEU A 36 -9.40 -16.40 -5.79
C LEU A 36 -9.14 -14.89 -5.91
N ILE A 37 -10.02 -14.18 -6.63
CA ILE A 37 -9.94 -12.73 -6.78
C ILE A 37 -10.69 -12.08 -5.63
N ILE A 38 -9.99 -11.32 -4.80
CA ILE A 38 -10.52 -10.66 -3.61
C ILE A 38 -10.71 -9.17 -3.91
N THR A 39 -11.95 -8.68 -3.74
CA THR A 39 -12.31 -7.27 -3.94
C THR A 39 -13.21 -6.77 -2.81
N THR A 40 -13.46 -5.46 -2.76
CA THR A 40 -14.61 -4.91 -2.04
C THR A 40 -15.89 -5.05 -2.88
N ALA A 41 -17.07 -4.94 -2.27
CA ALA A 41 -18.34 -4.95 -2.99
C ALA A 41 -18.39 -3.89 -4.11
N GLY A 42 -17.82 -2.70 -3.87
CA GLY A 42 -17.78 -1.63 -4.87
C GLY A 42 -16.88 -1.93 -6.09
N GLN A 43 -15.97 -2.90 -5.96
CA GLN A 43 -15.05 -3.32 -7.03
C GLN A 43 -15.40 -4.70 -7.62
N GLN A 44 -16.54 -5.29 -7.25
CA GLN A 44 -16.96 -6.61 -7.72
C GLN A 44 -16.95 -6.69 -9.25
N ALA A 45 -17.53 -5.70 -9.94
CA ALA A 45 -17.56 -5.69 -11.41
C ALA A 45 -16.15 -5.66 -12.05
N ALA A 46 -15.18 -5.02 -11.40
CA ALA A 46 -13.79 -5.08 -11.86
C ALA A 46 -13.19 -6.48 -11.63
N GLY A 47 -13.49 -7.10 -10.50
CA GLY A 47 -13.12 -8.49 -10.22
C GLY A 47 -13.70 -9.48 -11.22
N GLU A 48 -14.95 -9.31 -11.61
CA GLU A 48 -15.64 -10.18 -12.61
C GLU A 48 -15.02 -10.02 -14.02
N ARG A 49 -14.65 -8.79 -14.42
CA ARG A 49 -13.91 -8.57 -15.67
C ARG A 49 -12.54 -9.25 -15.64
N LEU A 50 -11.84 -9.14 -14.52
CA LEU A 50 -10.55 -9.81 -14.33
C LEU A 50 -10.71 -11.34 -14.34
N LEU A 51 -11.74 -11.88 -13.67
CA LEU A 51 -12.06 -13.31 -13.71
C LEU A 51 -12.26 -13.80 -15.15
N ALA A 52 -13.02 -13.07 -15.95
CA ALA A 52 -13.24 -13.42 -17.37
C ALA A 52 -11.93 -13.38 -18.19
N GLN A 53 -11.00 -12.47 -17.84
CA GLN A 53 -9.71 -12.36 -18.51
C GLN A 53 -8.77 -13.53 -18.17
N ILE A 54 -8.81 -14.06 -16.93
CA ILE A 54 -7.93 -15.14 -16.45
C ILE A 54 -8.73 -16.41 -16.09
N GLN A 55 -9.84 -16.68 -16.79
CA GLN A 55 -10.77 -17.78 -16.48
C GLN A 55 -10.12 -19.17 -16.37
N ASP A 56 -9.01 -19.39 -17.09
CA ASP A 56 -8.27 -20.66 -17.06
C ASP A 56 -7.42 -20.80 -15.79
N MET A 57 -7.25 -19.73 -15.00
CA MET A 57 -6.39 -19.66 -13.82
C MET A 57 -7.17 -19.28 -12.55
N ALA A 58 -8.36 -18.70 -12.66
CA ALA A 58 -9.13 -18.20 -11.54
C ALA A 58 -10.47 -18.92 -11.38
N VAL A 59 -10.90 -19.10 -10.13
CA VAL A 59 -12.09 -19.92 -9.80
C VAL A 59 -13.29 -19.09 -9.36
N ALA A 60 -13.09 -17.92 -8.76
CA ALA A 60 -14.17 -17.08 -8.26
C ALA A 60 -13.71 -15.66 -7.94
N VAL A 61 -14.70 -14.75 -7.77
CA VAL A 61 -14.52 -13.44 -7.13
C VAL A 61 -15.12 -13.50 -5.73
N TYR A 62 -14.39 -12.98 -4.74
CA TYR A 62 -14.82 -12.81 -3.35
C TYR A 62 -14.94 -11.31 -3.03
N PRO A 63 -16.14 -10.69 -3.16
CA PRO A 63 -16.32 -9.26 -3.08
C PRO A 63 -16.66 -8.75 -1.67
N HIS A 64 -16.19 -9.44 -0.63
CA HIS A 64 -16.56 -9.17 0.76
C HIS A 64 -15.42 -8.54 1.58
N ALA A 65 -14.37 -8.03 0.94
CA ALA A 65 -13.33 -7.31 1.66
C ALA A 65 -13.89 -5.98 2.20
N VAL A 66 -13.68 -5.75 3.49
CA VAL A 66 -14.12 -4.53 4.19
C VAL A 66 -12.96 -3.91 4.98
N MET A 67 -13.14 -2.64 5.35
CA MET A 67 -12.14 -1.88 6.10
C MET A 67 -11.83 -2.56 7.44
N HIS A 68 -10.57 -2.47 7.87
CA HIS A 68 -10.06 -3.02 9.14
C HIS A 68 -10.05 -4.55 9.27
N VAL A 69 -10.46 -5.27 8.23
CA VAL A 69 -10.41 -6.75 8.18
C VAL A 69 -11.01 -7.38 9.44
N PRO A 70 -12.33 -7.36 9.62
CA PRO A 70 -12.98 -8.06 10.74
C PRO A 70 -12.64 -9.55 10.69
N LYS A 71 -12.38 -10.13 11.86
CA LYS A 71 -12.01 -11.55 11.98
C LYS A 71 -13.06 -12.46 11.37
N GLU A 72 -14.33 -12.16 11.56
CA GLU A 72 -15.45 -12.95 11.04
C GLU A 72 -15.44 -13.01 9.50
N VAL A 73 -15.07 -11.90 8.85
CA VAL A 73 -14.92 -11.84 7.38
C VAL A 73 -13.71 -12.66 6.93
N ALA A 74 -12.61 -12.59 7.67
CA ALA A 74 -11.42 -13.40 7.38
C ALA A 74 -11.68 -14.89 7.56
N ASP A 75 -12.33 -15.31 8.66
CA ASP A 75 -12.67 -16.70 8.95
C ASP A 75 -13.59 -17.29 7.86
N GLN A 76 -14.59 -16.53 7.41
CA GLN A 76 -15.47 -16.96 6.32
C GLN A 76 -14.70 -17.08 4.99
N ALA A 77 -13.82 -16.14 4.68
CA ALA A 77 -13.00 -16.19 3.48
C ALA A 77 -12.05 -17.40 3.49
N ILE A 78 -11.48 -17.78 4.64
CA ILE A 78 -10.63 -18.96 4.79
C ILE A 78 -11.42 -20.25 4.51
N GLN A 79 -12.65 -20.36 5.01
CA GLN A 79 -13.52 -21.51 4.72
C GLN A 79 -13.82 -21.63 3.21
N ASP A 80 -14.12 -20.52 2.55
CA ASP A 80 -14.38 -20.51 1.11
C ASP A 80 -13.13 -20.85 0.29
N VAL A 81 -11.97 -20.35 0.68
CA VAL A 81 -10.66 -20.72 0.10
C VAL A 81 -10.41 -22.23 0.17
N GLN A 82 -10.65 -22.85 1.33
CA GLN A 82 -10.49 -24.29 1.52
C GLN A 82 -11.51 -25.08 0.70
N ARG A 83 -12.77 -24.69 0.73
CA ARG A 83 -13.86 -25.33 -0.03
C ARG A 83 -13.62 -25.29 -1.54
N LEU A 84 -13.08 -24.18 -2.04
CA LEU A 84 -12.80 -23.98 -3.46
C LEU A 84 -11.45 -24.58 -3.88
N GLY A 85 -10.60 -25.05 -2.96
CA GLY A 85 -9.27 -25.55 -3.25
C GLY A 85 -8.37 -24.51 -3.89
N VAL A 86 -8.41 -23.27 -3.38
CA VAL A 86 -7.63 -22.12 -3.89
C VAL A 86 -6.13 -22.36 -3.69
N ASP A 87 -5.31 -22.01 -4.68
CA ASP A 87 -3.86 -22.11 -4.63
C ASP A 87 -3.15 -20.75 -4.58
N CYS A 88 -3.90 -19.64 -4.81
CA CYS A 88 -3.37 -18.28 -4.74
C CYS A 88 -4.51 -17.27 -4.48
N CYS A 89 -4.24 -16.25 -3.66
CA CYS A 89 -5.12 -15.10 -3.46
C CYS A 89 -4.66 -13.92 -4.33
N LEU A 90 -5.56 -13.36 -5.15
CA LEU A 90 -5.31 -12.15 -5.92
C LEU A 90 -6.15 -11.02 -5.36
N ALA A 91 -5.52 -10.04 -4.72
CA ALA A 91 -6.18 -8.85 -4.17
C ALA A 91 -6.24 -7.74 -5.21
N LEU A 92 -7.42 -7.46 -5.75
CA LEU A 92 -7.68 -6.31 -6.62
C LEU A 92 -8.37 -5.21 -5.79
N GLY A 93 -7.61 -4.17 -5.42
CA GLY A 93 -8.16 -3.09 -4.60
C GLY A 93 -7.14 -2.37 -3.75
N GLY A 94 -7.62 -1.61 -2.78
CA GLY A 94 -6.79 -0.93 -1.78
C GLY A 94 -6.54 -1.78 -0.53
N GLY A 95 -6.24 -1.11 0.58
CA GLY A 95 -5.89 -1.74 1.86
C GLY A 95 -6.88 -2.78 2.38
N SER A 96 -8.18 -2.69 2.06
CA SER A 96 -9.18 -3.69 2.48
C SER A 96 -8.99 -5.04 1.77
N ALA A 97 -8.86 -5.04 0.44
CA ALA A 97 -8.67 -6.26 -0.34
C ALA A 97 -7.31 -6.92 -0.03
N ILE A 98 -6.24 -6.10 0.01
CA ILE A 98 -4.90 -6.56 0.36
C ILE A 98 -4.86 -7.08 1.79
N GLY A 99 -5.51 -6.38 2.73
CA GLY A 99 -5.59 -6.79 4.14
C GLY A 99 -6.29 -8.14 4.32
N LEU A 100 -7.40 -8.37 3.60
CA LEU A 100 -8.11 -9.65 3.65
C LEU A 100 -7.26 -10.79 3.06
N ALA A 101 -6.59 -10.55 1.91
CA ALA A 101 -5.66 -11.53 1.35
C ALA A 101 -4.54 -11.89 2.33
N LYS A 102 -4.02 -10.92 3.07
CA LYS A 102 -3.03 -11.15 4.14
C LYS A 102 -3.58 -11.95 5.31
N ALA A 103 -4.81 -11.69 5.74
CA ALA A 103 -5.45 -12.46 6.80
C ALA A 103 -5.64 -13.93 6.39
N ILE A 104 -6.04 -14.18 5.14
CA ILE A 104 -6.12 -15.53 4.58
C ILE A 104 -4.74 -16.17 4.55
N ALA A 105 -3.73 -15.49 4.01
CA ALA A 105 -2.37 -16.03 3.90
C ALA A 105 -1.70 -16.28 5.26
N LEU A 106 -2.09 -15.56 6.30
CA LEU A 106 -1.58 -15.77 7.66
C LEU A 106 -1.88 -17.20 8.16
N GLU A 107 -3.07 -17.70 7.87
CA GLU A 107 -3.54 -19.02 8.33
C GLU A 107 -3.28 -20.12 7.29
N THR A 108 -3.37 -19.79 6.00
CA THR A 108 -3.33 -20.79 4.93
C THR A 108 -1.97 -20.92 4.24
N HIS A 109 -1.08 -19.94 4.44
CA HIS A 109 0.20 -19.80 3.72
C HIS A 109 0.07 -19.68 2.19
N LEU A 110 -1.12 -19.36 1.67
CA LEU A 110 -1.33 -19.14 0.25
C LEU A 110 -0.55 -17.91 -0.23
N PRO A 111 0.07 -17.97 -1.42
CA PRO A 111 0.73 -16.82 -2.01
C PRO A 111 -0.29 -15.72 -2.33
N ILE A 112 0.18 -14.48 -2.27
CA ILE A 112 -0.60 -13.28 -2.58
C ILE A 112 -0.07 -12.63 -3.85
N ILE A 113 -0.98 -12.30 -4.77
CA ILE A 113 -0.78 -11.35 -5.85
C ILE A 113 -1.55 -10.09 -5.45
N ALA A 114 -0.92 -8.91 -5.52
CA ALA A 114 -1.61 -7.65 -5.24
C ALA A 114 -1.68 -6.78 -6.49
N ILE A 115 -2.87 -6.24 -6.75
CA ILE A 115 -3.14 -5.25 -7.81
C ILE A 115 -3.74 -4.02 -7.12
N PRO A 116 -2.90 -3.09 -6.65
CA PRO A 116 -3.38 -1.95 -5.89
C PRO A 116 -4.12 -0.94 -6.78
N THR A 117 -5.24 -0.43 -6.25
CA THR A 117 -6.05 0.62 -6.89
C THR A 117 -6.07 1.91 -6.06
N THR A 118 -5.26 2.00 -5.02
CA THR A 118 -5.04 3.16 -4.13
C THR A 118 -3.55 3.30 -3.84
N TYR A 119 -3.16 4.38 -3.18
CA TYR A 119 -1.75 4.67 -2.85
C TYR A 119 -1.36 4.20 -1.44
N ALA A 120 -1.98 3.12 -0.93
CA ALA A 120 -1.86 2.74 0.49
C ALA A 120 -0.52 2.14 0.92
N GLY A 121 0.25 1.49 0.02
CA GLY A 121 1.57 0.90 0.29
C GLY A 121 1.56 -0.45 1.05
N SER A 122 0.39 -0.94 1.48
CA SER A 122 0.28 -2.20 2.23
C SER A 122 0.79 -3.42 1.45
N GLU A 123 0.70 -3.40 0.13
CA GLU A 123 1.17 -4.45 -0.79
C GLU A 123 2.67 -4.70 -0.72
N MET A 124 3.44 -3.71 -0.26
CA MET A 124 4.90 -3.81 -0.13
C MET A 124 5.36 -4.19 1.28
N THR A 125 4.47 -4.70 2.14
CA THR A 125 4.81 -4.99 3.54
C THR A 125 4.45 -6.41 3.97
N ALA A 126 5.22 -6.95 4.90
CA ALA A 126 4.89 -8.18 5.64
C ALA A 126 4.01 -7.89 6.87
N VAL A 127 3.41 -6.71 6.98
CA VAL A 127 2.55 -6.30 8.09
C VAL A 127 1.10 -6.65 7.79
N TYR A 128 0.40 -7.21 8.76
CA TYR A 128 -1.04 -7.48 8.73
C TYR A 128 -1.76 -6.82 9.88
N GLY A 129 -3.08 -6.65 9.75
CA GLY A 129 -3.94 -6.18 10.83
C GLY A 129 -5.32 -6.84 10.73
N ILE A 130 -5.78 -7.38 11.84
CA ILE A 130 -7.10 -8.04 11.97
C ILE A 130 -7.82 -7.40 13.14
N THR A 131 -9.11 -7.16 12.99
CA THR A 131 -9.95 -6.57 14.04
C THR A 131 -10.89 -7.62 14.61
N GLU A 132 -10.80 -7.86 15.91
CA GLU A 132 -11.69 -8.73 16.66
C GLU A 132 -12.23 -7.97 17.88
N ASN A 133 -13.55 -8.03 18.12
CA ASN A 133 -14.19 -7.34 19.25
C ASN A 133 -13.80 -5.84 19.33
N GLN A 134 -13.75 -5.14 18.19
CA GLN A 134 -13.35 -3.74 18.06
C GLN A 134 -11.87 -3.45 18.42
N LEU A 135 -11.08 -4.48 18.70
CA LEU A 135 -9.65 -4.36 18.96
C LEU A 135 -8.86 -4.78 17.71
N LYS A 136 -8.03 -3.86 17.21
CA LYS A 136 -7.16 -4.14 16.06
C LYS A 136 -5.83 -4.73 16.56
N THR A 137 -5.56 -5.96 16.18
CA THR A 137 -4.27 -6.62 16.36
C THR A 137 -3.44 -6.48 15.09
N THR A 138 -2.21 -6.02 15.23
CA THR A 138 -1.25 -5.92 14.12
C THR A 138 -0.04 -6.80 14.38
N GLY A 139 0.50 -7.38 13.32
CA GLY A 139 1.70 -8.22 13.40
C GLY A 139 2.53 -8.16 12.12
N LYS A 140 3.66 -8.88 12.12
CA LYS A 140 4.55 -9.02 10.97
C LYS A 140 4.82 -10.51 10.76
N ALA A 141 4.61 -10.99 9.52
CA ALA A 141 4.83 -12.38 9.15
C ALA A 141 5.24 -12.49 7.69
N ALA A 142 6.27 -13.27 7.39
CA ALA A 142 6.82 -13.36 6.03
C ALA A 142 5.81 -13.88 5.00
N GLN A 143 4.92 -14.81 5.42
CA GLN A 143 3.91 -15.42 4.53
C GLN A 143 2.83 -14.45 4.03
N VAL A 144 2.65 -13.28 4.70
CA VAL A 144 1.67 -12.27 4.26
C VAL A 144 2.27 -11.24 3.31
N LEU A 145 3.57 -11.32 3.00
CA LEU A 145 4.19 -10.47 2.00
C LEU A 145 3.75 -10.92 0.60
N PRO A 146 3.14 -10.06 -0.23
CA PRO A 146 2.81 -10.41 -1.60
C PRO A 146 4.03 -10.91 -2.39
N LYS A 147 3.82 -11.92 -3.22
CA LYS A 147 4.85 -12.45 -4.12
C LYS A 147 4.98 -11.66 -5.41
N VAL A 148 3.84 -11.16 -5.90
CA VAL A 148 3.73 -10.38 -7.13
C VAL A 148 2.91 -9.15 -6.85
N VAL A 149 3.35 -8.00 -7.33
CA VAL A 149 2.58 -6.76 -7.31
C VAL A 149 2.51 -6.20 -8.71
N ILE A 150 1.30 -5.93 -9.19
CA ILE A 150 1.06 -5.35 -10.52
C ILE A 150 0.50 -3.95 -10.32
N TYR A 151 1.28 -2.96 -10.64
CA TYR A 151 0.89 -1.55 -10.63
C TYR A 151 0.46 -1.10 -12.02
N ASP A 152 -0.82 -0.83 -12.17
CA ASP A 152 -1.37 -0.27 -13.40
C ASP A 152 -2.05 1.07 -13.09
N PRO A 153 -1.49 2.20 -13.55
CA PRO A 153 -2.04 3.53 -13.31
C PRO A 153 -3.49 3.70 -13.80
N GLU A 154 -3.91 2.98 -14.84
CA GLU A 154 -5.30 3.03 -15.34
C GLU A 154 -6.33 2.68 -14.25
N LEU A 155 -5.98 1.79 -13.32
CA LEU A 155 -6.86 1.37 -12.23
C LEU A 155 -7.10 2.48 -11.19
N THR A 156 -6.29 3.53 -11.20
CA THR A 156 -6.44 4.68 -10.29
C THR A 156 -7.23 5.84 -10.90
N LEU A 157 -7.54 5.83 -12.21
CA LEU A 157 -8.23 6.92 -12.89
C LEU A 157 -9.61 7.25 -12.29
N ASN A 158 -10.33 6.23 -11.84
CA ASN A 158 -11.63 6.38 -11.22
C ASN A 158 -11.58 6.47 -9.68
N LEU A 159 -10.38 6.53 -9.10
CA LEU A 159 -10.25 6.74 -7.66
C LEU A 159 -10.68 8.17 -7.32
N PRO A 160 -11.67 8.36 -6.42
CA PRO A 160 -12.12 9.69 -6.02
C PRO A 160 -10.96 10.59 -5.59
N THR A 161 -11.01 11.86 -5.95
CA THR A 161 -9.94 12.83 -5.71
C THR A 161 -9.56 12.93 -4.23
N GLU A 162 -10.56 12.93 -3.33
CA GLU A 162 -10.33 12.95 -1.89
C GLU A 162 -9.55 11.70 -1.42
N ILE A 163 -9.94 10.51 -1.88
CA ILE A 163 -9.23 9.27 -1.54
C ILE A 163 -7.84 9.26 -2.16
N SER A 164 -7.68 9.79 -3.38
CA SER A 164 -6.37 9.93 -4.03
C SER A 164 -5.44 10.81 -3.19
N ALA A 165 -5.91 11.99 -2.79
CA ALA A 165 -5.12 12.92 -1.97
C ALA A 165 -4.78 12.30 -0.61
N CYS A 166 -5.76 11.79 0.14
CA CYS A 166 -5.52 11.24 1.47
C CYS A 166 -4.64 9.98 1.45
N SER A 167 -4.84 9.05 0.51
CA SER A 167 -3.98 7.86 0.42
C SER A 167 -2.58 8.19 -0.08
N GLY A 168 -2.44 9.18 -0.96
CA GLY A 168 -1.13 9.69 -1.38
C GLY A 168 -0.37 10.39 -0.25
N MET A 169 -1.05 11.19 0.56
CA MET A 169 -0.46 11.79 1.77
C MET A 169 -0.06 10.74 2.82
N ASN A 170 -0.83 9.65 2.95
CA ASN A 170 -0.43 8.52 3.76
C ASN A 170 0.84 7.85 3.22
N ALA A 171 0.95 7.65 1.89
CA ALA A 171 2.19 7.17 1.28
C ALA A 171 3.36 8.14 1.53
N MET A 172 3.14 9.45 1.39
CA MET A 172 4.15 10.46 1.71
C MET A 172 4.65 10.33 3.16
N ALA A 173 3.76 10.06 4.11
CA ALA A 173 4.14 9.88 5.52
C ALA A 173 5.09 8.69 5.72
N HIS A 174 4.92 7.58 4.97
CA HIS A 174 5.85 6.46 4.99
C HIS A 174 7.26 6.88 4.56
N ALA A 175 7.35 7.61 3.45
CA ALA A 175 8.61 8.07 2.91
C ALA A 175 9.28 9.12 3.83
N VAL A 176 8.50 10.05 4.38
CA VAL A 176 9.01 11.07 5.31
C VAL A 176 9.59 10.43 6.57
N GLU A 177 8.87 9.48 7.19
CA GLU A 177 9.40 8.81 8.39
C GLU A 177 10.62 7.94 8.08
N ALA A 178 10.72 7.37 6.89
CA ALA A 178 11.88 6.59 6.48
C ALA A 178 13.17 7.43 6.41
N LEU A 179 13.10 8.74 6.18
CA LEU A 179 14.26 9.62 6.17
C LEU A 179 14.92 9.76 7.55
N TYR A 180 14.15 9.66 8.63
CA TYR A 180 14.66 9.76 10.00
C TYR A 180 14.43 8.50 10.85
N ALA A 181 14.08 7.37 10.23
CA ALA A 181 13.99 6.09 10.91
C ALA A 181 15.32 5.72 11.59
N GLN A 182 15.25 5.03 12.74
CA GLN A 182 16.46 4.60 13.48
C GLN A 182 17.33 3.63 12.67
N ASP A 183 16.69 2.78 11.86
CA ASP A 183 17.29 1.79 10.97
C ASP A 183 17.38 2.23 9.52
N LYS A 184 17.29 3.57 9.27
CA LYS A 184 17.46 4.15 7.94
C LYS A 184 18.80 3.77 7.32
N ASN A 185 18.83 3.68 6.02
CA ASN A 185 20.05 3.43 5.26
C ASN A 185 20.02 4.22 3.95
N PRO A 186 21.16 4.42 3.27
CA PRO A 186 21.24 5.24 2.07
C PRO A 186 20.29 4.80 0.94
N ILE A 187 20.05 3.48 0.79
CA ILE A 187 19.17 2.96 -0.27
C ILE A 187 17.72 3.35 -0.01
N VAL A 188 17.23 3.14 1.21
CA VAL A 188 15.86 3.53 1.60
C VAL A 188 15.71 5.05 1.56
N SER A 189 16.72 5.83 1.95
CA SER A 189 16.67 7.30 1.88
C SER A 189 16.55 7.80 0.44
N LEU A 190 17.25 7.19 -0.53
CA LEU A 190 17.09 7.53 -1.95
C LEU A 190 15.68 7.24 -2.46
N MET A 191 15.12 6.08 -2.13
CA MET A 191 13.73 5.73 -2.48
C MET A 191 12.72 6.67 -1.82
N ALA A 192 12.94 7.04 -0.57
CA ALA A 192 12.08 7.96 0.17
C ALA A 192 12.06 9.36 -0.45
N LEU A 193 13.21 9.91 -0.82
CA LEU A 193 13.31 11.22 -1.47
C LEU A 193 12.61 11.22 -2.83
N GLU A 194 12.82 10.18 -3.63
CA GLU A 194 12.13 10.03 -4.91
C GLU A 194 10.62 9.92 -4.72
N ALA A 195 10.15 9.10 -3.77
CA ALA A 195 8.73 8.97 -3.44
C ALA A 195 8.10 10.32 -3.08
N ILE A 196 8.76 11.09 -2.22
CA ILE A 196 8.29 12.42 -1.79
C ILE A 196 8.18 13.37 -2.98
N THR A 197 9.21 13.42 -3.83
CA THR A 197 9.23 14.29 -5.01
C THR A 197 8.08 13.95 -5.96
N GLN A 198 7.89 12.68 -6.27
CA GLN A 198 6.83 12.23 -7.18
C GLN A 198 5.43 12.50 -6.62
N LEU A 199 5.20 12.22 -5.34
CA LEU A 199 3.91 12.46 -4.70
C LEU A 199 3.61 13.96 -4.56
N ALA A 200 4.63 14.79 -4.21
CA ALA A 200 4.47 16.24 -4.07
C ALA A 200 4.06 16.90 -5.39
N GLN A 201 4.55 16.43 -6.51
CA GLN A 201 4.20 16.94 -7.83
C GLN A 201 2.85 16.39 -8.30
N ALA A 202 2.61 15.09 -8.15
CA ALA A 202 1.46 14.43 -8.73
C ALA A 202 0.14 14.69 -7.99
N LEU A 203 0.15 14.77 -6.66
CA LEU A 203 -1.11 14.87 -5.89
C LEU A 203 -1.87 16.19 -6.17
N PRO A 204 -1.24 17.38 -6.24
CA PRO A 204 -1.93 18.60 -6.64
C PRO A 204 -2.51 18.52 -8.06
N GLU A 205 -1.78 17.93 -9.00
CA GLU A 205 -2.26 17.73 -10.37
C GLU A 205 -3.48 16.81 -10.43
N ILE A 206 -3.50 15.71 -9.66
CA ILE A 206 -4.64 14.82 -9.58
C ILE A 206 -5.88 15.53 -9.01
N VAL A 207 -5.69 16.45 -8.06
CA VAL A 207 -6.80 17.25 -7.50
C VAL A 207 -7.40 18.18 -8.56
N GLN A 208 -6.57 18.78 -9.41
CA GLN A 208 -7.01 19.71 -10.46
C GLN A 208 -7.51 18.98 -11.70
N ALA A 209 -6.87 17.88 -12.09
CA ALA A 209 -7.15 17.10 -13.29
C ALA A 209 -7.19 15.59 -12.95
N PRO A 210 -8.31 15.06 -12.40
CA PRO A 210 -8.40 13.70 -11.86
C PRO A 210 -8.07 12.58 -12.84
N HIS A 211 -8.21 12.82 -14.13
CA HIS A 211 -7.94 11.86 -15.19
C HIS A 211 -6.59 12.08 -15.90
N ASN A 212 -5.71 12.93 -15.36
CA ASN A 212 -4.34 13.08 -15.87
C ASN A 212 -3.55 11.78 -15.63
N MET A 213 -3.36 10.98 -16.69
CA MET A 213 -2.68 9.69 -16.62
C MET A 213 -1.25 9.81 -16.12
N GLN A 214 -0.51 10.83 -16.55
CA GLN A 214 0.87 11.04 -16.13
C GLN A 214 0.95 11.33 -14.62
N ALA A 215 0.05 12.16 -14.09
CA ALA A 215 -0.02 12.41 -12.65
C ALA A 215 -0.40 11.14 -11.88
N ARG A 216 -1.32 10.31 -12.41
CA ARG A 216 -1.67 9.00 -11.82
C ARG A 216 -0.49 8.03 -11.80
N GLU A 217 0.28 7.99 -12.88
CA GLU A 217 1.48 7.17 -12.99
C GLU A 217 2.55 7.61 -11.98
N HIS A 218 2.85 8.91 -11.89
CA HIS A 218 3.81 9.46 -10.93
C HIS A 218 3.36 9.22 -9.47
N ALA A 219 2.08 9.41 -9.16
CA ALA A 219 1.55 9.15 -7.83
C ALA A 219 1.65 7.67 -7.44
N LEU A 220 1.34 6.77 -8.36
CA LEU A 220 1.41 5.33 -8.12
C LEU A 220 2.86 4.85 -7.97
N TYR A 221 3.78 5.40 -8.77
CA TYR A 221 5.21 5.15 -8.65
C TYR A 221 5.75 5.64 -7.29
N GLY A 222 5.43 6.88 -6.91
CA GLY A 222 5.79 7.41 -5.59
C GLY A 222 5.21 6.58 -4.43
N ALA A 223 3.97 6.11 -4.56
CA ALA A 223 3.32 5.25 -3.57
C ALA A 223 4.00 3.87 -3.46
N TRP A 224 4.40 3.27 -4.58
CA TRP A 224 5.20 2.04 -4.57
C TRP A 224 6.50 2.22 -3.79
N LEU A 225 7.30 3.25 -4.12
CA LEU A 225 8.56 3.52 -3.41
C LEU A 225 8.34 3.79 -1.91
N ALA A 226 7.29 4.55 -1.57
CA ALA A 226 6.90 4.78 -0.18
C ALA A 226 6.50 3.48 0.54
N GLY A 227 5.82 2.58 -0.16
CA GLY A 227 5.49 1.23 0.33
C GLY A 227 6.73 0.38 0.59
N VAL A 228 7.75 0.46 -0.31
CA VAL A 228 9.06 -0.19 -0.08
C VAL A 228 9.73 0.37 1.17
N CYS A 229 9.70 1.69 1.38
CA CYS A 229 10.21 2.33 2.58
C CYS A 229 9.51 1.79 3.85
N LEU A 230 8.17 1.76 3.84
CA LEU A 230 7.34 1.21 4.93
C LEU A 230 7.70 -0.25 5.27
N GLY A 231 7.98 -1.06 4.26
CA GLY A 231 8.36 -2.47 4.43
C GLY A 231 9.80 -2.69 4.91
N SER A 232 10.68 -1.69 4.72
CA SER A 232 12.13 -1.81 4.90
C SER A 232 12.66 -1.24 6.19
N VAL A 233 12.00 -0.24 6.80
CA VAL A 233 12.45 0.42 8.04
C VAL A 233 11.31 0.59 9.04
N GLY A 234 11.67 0.88 10.29
CA GLY A 234 10.70 1.12 11.37
C GLY A 234 10.04 2.49 11.24
N MET A 235 8.72 2.54 11.41
CA MET A 235 7.98 3.80 11.48
C MET A 235 8.10 4.45 12.86
N ALA A 236 8.02 5.79 12.88
CA ALA A 236 8.30 6.62 14.05
C ALA A 236 7.02 7.25 14.66
N ILE A 237 7.14 8.47 15.16
CA ILE A 237 6.10 9.15 15.96
C ILE A 237 4.80 9.40 15.18
N HIS A 238 4.89 9.75 13.89
CA HIS A 238 3.72 10.01 13.05
C HIS A 238 2.77 8.80 13.04
N HIS A 239 3.30 7.62 12.69
CA HIS A 239 2.50 6.39 12.67
C HIS A 239 1.97 6.01 14.06
N LYS A 240 2.76 6.22 15.12
CA LYS A 240 2.31 5.95 16.50
C LYS A 240 1.13 6.83 16.90
N ILE A 241 1.18 8.12 16.56
CA ILE A 241 0.06 9.04 16.80
C ILE A 241 -1.17 8.60 15.99
N CYS A 242 -1.02 8.35 14.69
CA CYS A 242 -2.12 7.95 13.83
C CYS A 242 -2.77 6.64 14.27
N HIS A 243 -1.98 5.64 14.67
CA HIS A 243 -2.50 4.37 15.20
C HIS A 243 -3.24 4.56 16.52
N SER A 244 -2.71 5.42 17.44
CA SER A 244 -3.35 5.70 18.71
C SER A 244 -4.68 6.42 18.53
N LEU A 245 -4.72 7.45 17.66
CA LEU A 245 -5.93 8.20 17.34
C LEU A 245 -6.96 7.33 16.62
N GLY A 246 -6.52 6.60 15.59
CA GLY A 246 -7.38 5.72 14.82
C GLY A 246 -7.99 4.60 15.66
N GLY A 247 -7.20 3.97 16.53
CA GLY A 247 -7.68 2.91 17.42
C GLY A 247 -8.65 3.41 18.48
N ARG A 248 -8.35 4.58 19.11
CA ARG A 248 -9.19 5.13 20.20
C ARG A 248 -10.48 5.75 19.70
N TYR A 249 -10.44 6.45 18.56
CA TYR A 249 -11.56 7.26 18.08
C TYR A 249 -12.16 6.73 16.78
N GLN A 250 -11.70 5.56 16.29
CA GLN A 250 -12.16 4.94 15.04
C GLN A 250 -12.07 5.89 13.82
N LEU A 251 -11.03 6.74 13.80
CA LEU A 251 -10.84 7.71 12.73
C LEU A 251 -10.45 7.02 11.41
N PRO A 252 -10.88 7.57 10.27
CA PRO A 252 -10.46 7.08 8.96
C PRO A 252 -8.94 7.17 8.81
N HIS A 253 -8.30 6.04 8.43
CA HIS A 253 -6.85 5.88 8.46
C HIS A 253 -6.10 6.91 7.59
N ALA A 254 -6.45 7.00 6.30
CA ALA A 254 -5.74 7.87 5.36
C ALA A 254 -5.91 9.36 5.68
N GLN A 255 -7.12 9.78 6.06
CA GLN A 255 -7.40 11.17 6.47
C GLN A 255 -6.62 11.54 7.74
N THR A 256 -6.56 10.63 8.72
CA THR A 256 -5.79 10.86 9.95
C THR A 256 -4.31 11.07 9.63
N HIS A 257 -3.73 10.22 8.75
CA HIS A 257 -2.35 10.37 8.31
C HIS A 257 -2.13 11.70 7.58
N ALA A 258 -3.03 12.08 6.68
CA ALA A 258 -2.92 13.32 5.93
C ALA A 258 -2.89 14.57 6.84
N ILE A 259 -3.72 14.59 7.89
CA ILE A 259 -3.79 15.72 8.83
C ILE A 259 -2.57 15.74 9.76
N VAL A 260 -2.22 14.59 10.35
CA VAL A 260 -1.16 14.50 11.36
C VAL A 260 0.24 14.74 10.76
N LEU A 261 0.42 14.51 9.46
CA LEU A 261 1.75 14.58 8.83
C LEU A 261 2.41 15.95 9.02
N ALA A 262 1.71 17.05 8.77
CA ALA A 262 2.23 18.40 8.93
C ALA A 262 2.72 18.63 10.37
N TYR A 263 1.91 18.27 11.36
CA TYR A 263 2.27 18.46 12.78
C TYR A 263 3.45 17.59 13.21
N SER A 264 3.54 16.36 12.74
CA SER A 264 4.65 15.46 13.08
C SER A 264 5.96 15.90 12.43
N VAL A 265 5.92 16.43 11.21
CA VAL A 265 7.07 17.03 10.52
C VAL A 265 7.53 18.28 11.27
N TYR A 266 6.60 19.19 11.58
CA TYR A 266 6.89 20.40 12.36
C TYR A 266 7.54 20.06 13.70
N TYR A 267 7.04 19.07 14.42
CA TYR A 267 7.61 18.61 15.70
C TYR A 267 9.06 18.10 15.53
N ASN A 268 9.33 17.34 14.46
CA ASN A 268 10.63 16.71 14.22
C ASN A 268 11.63 17.60 13.48
N ARG A 269 11.28 18.82 13.06
CA ARG A 269 12.12 19.65 12.17
C ARG A 269 13.51 19.99 12.71
N HIS A 270 13.71 19.87 14.04
CA HIS A 270 15.00 20.07 14.69
C HIS A 270 15.66 18.78 15.19
N ALA A 271 14.97 17.63 15.14
CA ALA A 271 15.47 16.36 15.68
C ALA A 271 16.51 15.72 14.75
N ASP A 272 16.28 15.73 13.44
CA ASP A 272 17.24 15.27 12.42
C ASP A 272 17.35 16.32 11.31
N ILE A 273 18.25 17.26 11.52
CA ILE A 273 18.45 18.42 10.62
C ILE A 273 18.81 17.97 9.19
N ALA A 274 19.60 16.91 9.04
CA ALA A 274 20.01 16.42 7.73
C ALA A 274 18.81 15.83 6.96
N ALA A 275 17.99 15.02 7.60
CA ALA A 275 16.76 14.46 7.01
C ALA A 275 15.77 15.57 6.65
N MET A 276 15.57 16.57 7.53
CA MET A 276 14.64 17.67 7.28
C MET A 276 15.11 18.61 6.15
N ASN A 277 16.39 18.84 6.01
CA ASN A 277 16.94 19.58 4.86
C ASN A 277 16.72 18.80 3.54
N GLN A 278 16.89 17.48 3.54
CA GLN A 278 16.59 16.64 2.39
C GLN A 278 15.09 16.66 2.05
N LEU A 279 14.22 16.60 3.07
CA LEU A 279 12.78 16.72 2.90
C LEU A 279 12.39 18.07 2.30
N ALA A 280 12.94 19.19 2.82
CA ALA A 280 12.70 20.53 2.28
C ALA A 280 13.09 20.62 0.81
N ALA A 281 14.26 20.10 0.46
CA ALA A 281 14.73 20.06 -0.93
C ALA A 281 13.81 19.24 -1.84
N ALA A 282 13.35 18.05 -1.37
CA ALA A 282 12.44 17.18 -2.14
C ALA A 282 11.05 17.82 -2.35
N LEU A 283 10.60 18.64 -1.39
CA LEU A 283 9.35 19.42 -1.48
C LEU A 283 9.52 20.78 -2.19
N ASN A 284 10.74 21.10 -2.64
CA ASN A 284 11.08 22.36 -3.28
C ASN A 284 10.74 23.59 -2.41
N VAL A 285 10.94 23.48 -1.09
CA VAL A 285 10.84 24.62 -0.16
C VAL A 285 12.23 25.11 0.22
N SER A 286 12.36 26.41 0.46
CA SER A 286 13.67 27.07 0.63
C SER A 286 14.37 26.70 1.94
N ASP A 287 13.61 26.33 2.98
CA ASP A 287 14.13 26.06 4.31
C ASP A 287 13.24 25.02 5.05
N ARG A 288 13.87 24.18 5.89
CA ARG A 288 13.16 23.25 6.77
C ARG A 288 12.23 23.95 7.78
N GLU A 289 12.48 25.22 8.10
CA GLU A 289 11.60 26.00 8.98
C GLU A 289 10.19 26.24 8.38
N GLN A 290 10.05 26.03 7.06
CA GLN A 290 8.77 26.08 6.35
C GLN A 290 8.05 24.73 6.30
N LEU A 291 8.64 23.68 6.89
CA LEU A 291 8.03 22.34 6.95
C LEU A 291 6.96 22.26 8.07
N GLY A 292 5.76 21.79 7.74
CA GLY A 292 4.68 21.57 8.70
C GLY A 292 3.42 22.36 8.43
#